data_170fc5daa3e2dc3152d667a38bb472b1
#
_entry.id   170fc5daa3e2dc3152d667a38bb472b1
#
_cell.length_a   1.000
_cell.length_b   1.000
_cell.length_c   1.000
_cell.angle_alpha   90.00
_cell.angle_beta   90.00
_cell.angle_gamma   90.00
#
_symmetry.space_group_name_H-M   'P 1'
#
loop_
_entity.id
_entity.type
_entity.pdbx_description
1 polymer ?
#
loop_
_entity_poly.entity_id
_entity_poly.type
_entity_poly.pdbx_seq_one_letter_code
_entity_poly.pdbx_strand_id
1 'polypeptide(L)'
;MKNTSLLKAWISAARIRTLPLSVSGILIGSSYAYFSEKFIFSVFFITILTTISYQLLSNFANDYGDGVKGTDDNRIGPKRTVQSGLISRVLMKKGLVVLSLISSFLTLTLIILAFGLNSFYVLIFAALGGLAIFSAIKYTVGKFAYGYFGLGDLFVFIFFGLISVLGSNFLFDSVLEFKLLSPSIVLGLLSVGVLNLNNMRDIQNDAECGKKTLAVVLGTQKAKLYHLFITSFALLLICHFQYELNISSNSLNFFLIINSLGLVFHMVKVHKVSSPKEYDKYLKVLALHAFLFSVLISLYFFKIVI
;
A
#
# COMPACT_ATOMS: atom_id res chain seq x y z
N MET A 1 -34.07 0.16 -5.09
CA MET A 1 -32.75 0.04 -4.41
C MET A 1 -32.54 -1.42 -4.05
N LYS A 2 -31.49 -2.10 -4.60
CA LYS A 2 -31.17 -3.47 -4.21
C LYS A 2 -30.84 -3.46 -2.72
N ASN A 3 -31.54 -4.28 -1.91
CA ASN A 3 -31.25 -4.51 -0.50
C ASN A 3 -29.84 -5.12 -0.34
N THR A 4 -28.82 -4.27 -0.34
CA THR A 4 -27.46 -4.70 -0.03
C THR A 4 -27.40 -4.91 1.48
N SER A 5 -27.12 -6.13 1.92
CA SER A 5 -27.00 -6.40 3.36
C SER A 5 -25.88 -5.50 3.94
N LEU A 6 -26.03 -5.02 5.18
CA LEU A 6 -25.04 -4.19 5.87
C LEU A 6 -23.64 -4.84 5.83
N LEU A 7 -23.56 -6.15 5.93
CA LEU A 7 -22.31 -6.91 5.80
C LEU A 7 -21.64 -6.67 4.44
N LYS A 8 -22.40 -6.71 3.33
CA LYS A 8 -21.85 -6.43 1.99
C LYS A 8 -21.34 -4.99 1.87
N ALA A 9 -22.00 -4.03 2.54
CA ALA A 9 -21.54 -2.65 2.58
C ALA A 9 -20.19 -2.52 3.31
N TRP A 10 -20.00 -3.19 4.46
CA TRP A 10 -18.72 -3.21 5.18
C TRP A 10 -17.60 -3.90 4.38
N ILE A 11 -17.88 -5.02 3.71
CA ILE A 11 -16.93 -5.68 2.81
C ILE A 11 -16.51 -4.74 1.66
N SER A 12 -17.47 -3.98 1.11
CA SER A 12 -17.19 -2.98 0.08
C SER A 12 -16.31 -1.85 0.61
N ALA A 13 -16.58 -1.34 1.82
CA ALA A 13 -15.76 -0.31 2.46
C ALA A 13 -14.34 -0.81 2.77
N ALA A 14 -14.19 -2.07 3.15
CA ALA A 14 -12.92 -2.73 3.45
C ALA A 14 -11.99 -2.79 2.22
N ARG A 15 -12.51 -2.74 0.99
CA ARG A 15 -11.73 -2.79 -0.27
C ARG A 15 -10.71 -3.92 -0.28
N ILE A 16 -11.15 -5.15 -0.07
CA ILE A 16 -10.29 -6.35 0.02
C ILE A 16 -9.28 -6.44 -1.13
N ARG A 17 -9.60 -5.91 -2.30
CA ARG A 17 -8.72 -5.86 -3.47
C ARG A 17 -7.41 -5.07 -3.25
N THR A 18 -7.29 -4.27 -2.18
CA THR A 18 -6.07 -3.53 -1.85
C THR A 18 -5.15 -4.29 -0.89
N LEU A 19 -5.63 -5.37 -0.27
CA LEU A 19 -4.87 -6.16 0.71
C LEU A 19 -3.63 -6.83 0.13
N PRO A 20 -3.62 -7.40 -1.10
CA PRO A 20 -2.40 -7.98 -1.66
C PRO A 20 -1.24 -6.98 -1.69
N LEU A 21 -1.49 -5.74 -2.12
CA LEU A 21 -0.46 -4.69 -2.12
C LEU A 21 0.01 -4.35 -0.70
N SER A 22 -0.91 -4.31 0.26
CA SER A 22 -0.57 -3.94 1.65
C SER A 22 0.34 -4.97 2.31
N VAL A 23 0.14 -6.27 2.06
CA VAL A 23 0.94 -7.34 2.66
C VAL A 23 2.23 -7.64 1.89
N SER A 24 2.41 -7.07 0.70
CA SER A 24 3.55 -7.30 -0.18
C SER A 24 4.90 -7.08 0.52
N GLY A 25 5.05 -5.98 1.26
CA GLY A 25 6.29 -5.68 1.98
C GLY A 25 6.55 -6.64 3.14
N ILE A 26 5.48 -7.06 3.82
CA ILE A 26 5.58 -8.03 4.92
C ILE A 26 6.08 -9.39 4.40
N LEU A 27 5.62 -9.80 3.22
CA LEU A 27 6.09 -11.04 2.59
C LEU A 27 7.60 -10.98 2.31
N ILE A 28 8.12 -9.89 1.73
CA ILE A 28 9.54 -9.72 1.44
C ILE A 28 10.36 -9.71 2.73
N GLY A 29 10.01 -8.86 3.71
CA GLY A 29 10.77 -8.73 4.95
C GLY A 29 10.78 -10.02 5.77
N SER A 30 9.63 -10.71 5.87
CA SER A 30 9.53 -11.97 6.61
C SER A 30 10.21 -13.14 5.91
N SER A 31 10.19 -13.20 4.57
CA SER A 31 10.90 -14.24 3.81
C SER A 31 12.41 -14.07 3.92
N TYR A 32 12.92 -12.84 4.00
CA TYR A 32 14.33 -12.61 4.28
C TYR A 32 14.71 -13.05 5.70
N ALA A 33 13.87 -12.79 6.70
CA ALA A 33 14.07 -13.31 8.04
C ALA A 33 14.10 -14.84 8.07
N TYR A 34 13.31 -15.51 7.24
CA TYR A 34 13.39 -16.97 7.04
C TYR A 34 14.73 -17.38 6.42
N PHE A 35 15.18 -16.68 5.37
CA PHE A 35 16.45 -16.92 4.70
C PHE A 35 17.65 -16.79 5.65
N SER A 36 17.61 -15.86 6.60
CA SER A 36 18.63 -15.63 7.63
C SER A 36 18.42 -16.46 8.91
N GLU A 37 17.49 -17.43 8.90
CA GLU A 37 17.21 -18.33 10.03
C GLU A 37 16.71 -17.62 11.31
N LYS A 38 16.05 -16.46 11.13
CA LYS A 38 15.49 -15.61 12.21
C LYS A 38 13.96 -15.59 12.25
N PHE A 39 13.30 -16.37 11.39
CA PHE A 39 11.86 -16.34 11.25
C PHE A 39 11.14 -16.85 12.51
N ILE A 40 10.15 -16.07 12.97
CA ILE A 40 9.27 -16.41 14.09
C ILE A 40 7.83 -16.31 13.60
N PHE A 41 7.11 -17.44 13.57
CA PHE A 41 5.75 -17.50 13.01
C PHE A 41 4.76 -16.56 13.70
N SER A 42 4.81 -16.43 15.04
CA SER A 42 3.92 -15.52 15.77
C SER A 42 4.16 -14.06 15.41
N VAL A 43 5.41 -13.62 15.24
CA VAL A 43 5.76 -12.27 14.79
C VAL A 43 5.21 -12.04 13.37
N PHE A 44 5.44 -12.96 12.44
CA PHE A 44 4.88 -12.88 11.08
C PHE A 44 3.36 -12.77 11.08
N PHE A 45 2.67 -13.66 11.79
CA PHE A 45 1.22 -13.72 11.81
C PHE A 45 0.60 -12.41 12.36
N ILE A 46 1.11 -11.91 13.50
CA ILE A 46 0.63 -10.66 14.08
C ILE A 46 0.99 -9.47 13.19
N THR A 47 2.16 -9.47 12.51
CA THR A 47 2.51 -8.41 11.54
C THR A 47 1.51 -8.36 10.39
N ILE A 48 1.10 -9.50 9.83
CA ILE A 48 0.06 -9.56 8.79
C ILE A 48 -1.27 -8.99 9.31
N LEU A 49 -1.73 -9.40 10.49
CA LEU A 49 -2.97 -8.90 11.08
C LEU A 49 -2.92 -7.39 11.35
N THR A 50 -1.79 -6.89 11.87
CA THR A 50 -1.56 -5.46 12.11
C THR A 50 -1.62 -4.68 10.80
N THR A 51 -0.94 -5.17 9.75
CA THR A 51 -0.94 -4.53 8.42
C THR A 51 -2.33 -4.51 7.80
N ILE A 52 -3.08 -5.62 7.88
CA ILE A 52 -4.47 -5.67 7.41
C ILE A 52 -5.33 -4.66 8.19
N SER A 53 -5.18 -4.58 9.52
CA SER A 53 -5.96 -3.63 10.33
C SER A 53 -5.67 -2.18 9.94
N TYR A 54 -4.43 -1.80 9.70
CA TYR A 54 -4.06 -0.46 9.20
C TYR A 54 -4.65 -0.17 7.82
N GLN A 55 -4.63 -1.16 6.92
CA GLN A 55 -5.21 -0.99 5.58
C GLN A 55 -6.73 -0.80 5.65
N LEU A 56 -7.42 -1.58 6.48
CA LEU A 56 -8.86 -1.41 6.69
C LEU A 56 -9.18 -0.05 7.31
N LEU A 57 -8.41 0.37 8.32
CA LEU A 57 -8.54 1.68 8.95
C LEU A 57 -8.40 2.82 7.93
N SER A 58 -7.36 2.75 7.07
CA SER A 58 -7.15 3.72 5.99
C SER A 58 -8.32 3.73 5.00
N ASN A 59 -8.82 2.57 4.59
CA ASN A 59 -9.95 2.47 3.67
C ASN A 59 -11.23 3.09 4.25
N PHE A 60 -11.52 2.83 5.53
CA PHE A 60 -12.69 3.39 6.23
C PHE A 60 -12.53 4.90 6.46
N ALA A 61 -11.31 5.36 6.83
CA ALA A 61 -11.01 6.77 6.98
C ALA A 61 -11.20 7.55 5.67
N ASN A 62 -10.75 6.95 4.54
CA ASN A 62 -10.93 7.55 3.22
C ASN A 62 -12.40 7.62 2.81
N ASP A 63 -13.20 6.57 3.10
CA ASP A 63 -14.63 6.56 2.80
C ASP A 63 -15.39 7.59 3.66
N TYR A 64 -15.02 7.69 4.95
CA TYR A 64 -15.60 8.67 5.86
C TYR A 64 -15.19 10.11 5.51
N GLY A 65 -13.88 10.36 5.34
CA GLY A 65 -13.34 11.70 5.17
C GLY A 65 -13.77 12.34 3.86
N ASP A 66 -13.65 11.61 2.75
CA ASP A 66 -14.06 12.08 1.42
C ASP A 66 -15.61 12.20 1.35
N GLY A 67 -16.36 11.25 1.98
CA GLY A 67 -17.82 11.33 2.04
C GLY A 67 -18.37 12.48 2.91
N VAL A 68 -17.63 12.92 3.94
CA VAL A 68 -18.00 14.12 4.73
C VAL A 68 -17.71 15.41 3.96
N LYS A 69 -16.63 15.46 3.18
CA LYS A 69 -16.20 16.62 2.40
C LYS A 69 -16.91 16.75 1.05
N GLY A 70 -17.71 15.76 0.63
CA GLY A 70 -18.38 15.75 -0.68
C GLY A 70 -17.46 15.40 -1.85
N THR A 71 -16.19 15.05 -1.61
CA THR A 71 -15.21 14.73 -2.66
C THR A 71 -15.63 13.48 -3.48
N ASP A 72 -16.47 12.63 -2.93
CA ASP A 72 -16.93 11.40 -3.61
C ASP A 72 -18.22 11.59 -4.44
N ASP A 73 -18.85 12.77 -4.43
CA ASP A 73 -20.19 12.96 -5.00
C ASP A 73 -20.22 12.76 -6.53
N ASN A 74 -19.22 13.26 -7.27
CA ASN A 74 -19.11 13.15 -8.73
C ASN A 74 -17.95 12.23 -9.18
N ARG A 75 -17.53 11.33 -8.31
CA ARG A 75 -16.37 10.47 -8.57
C ARG A 75 -16.59 9.47 -9.72
N ILE A 76 -15.58 9.32 -10.59
CA ILE A 76 -15.57 8.33 -11.69
C ILE A 76 -15.32 6.89 -11.17
N GLY A 77 -14.60 6.75 -10.09
CA GLY A 77 -14.24 5.46 -9.47
C GLY A 77 -15.42 4.69 -8.85
N PRO A 78 -15.14 3.53 -8.23
CA PRO A 78 -16.19 2.75 -7.56
C PRO A 78 -16.90 3.57 -6.47
N LYS A 79 -18.22 3.39 -6.39
CA LYS A 79 -19.06 4.08 -5.38
C LYS A 79 -18.57 3.83 -3.96
N ARG A 80 -18.58 4.86 -3.14
CA ARG A 80 -18.23 4.82 -1.73
C ARG A 80 -19.45 4.52 -0.87
N THR A 81 -19.24 3.82 0.25
CA THR A 81 -20.36 3.36 1.07
C THR A 81 -20.99 4.48 1.89
N VAL A 82 -20.21 5.47 2.33
CA VAL A 82 -20.73 6.64 3.04
C VAL A 82 -21.47 7.57 2.08
N GLN A 83 -20.87 7.90 0.94
CA GLN A 83 -21.47 8.77 -0.07
C GLN A 83 -22.76 8.17 -0.64
N SER A 84 -22.81 6.85 -0.87
CA SER A 84 -24.02 6.18 -1.37
C SER A 84 -25.10 5.93 -0.32
N GLY A 85 -24.85 6.30 0.96
CA GLY A 85 -25.80 6.09 2.07
C GLY A 85 -25.91 4.63 2.54
N LEU A 86 -25.06 3.70 2.02
CA LEU A 86 -25.07 2.30 2.45
C LEU A 86 -24.60 2.12 3.90
N ILE A 87 -23.68 2.97 4.34
CA ILE A 87 -23.22 3.09 5.73
C ILE A 87 -23.36 4.56 6.15
N SER A 88 -24.08 4.83 7.24
CA SER A 88 -24.21 6.19 7.74
C SER A 88 -22.87 6.73 8.25
N ARG A 89 -22.68 8.07 8.21
CA ARG A 89 -21.50 8.75 8.76
C ARG A 89 -21.23 8.36 10.22
N VAL A 90 -22.28 8.28 11.03
CA VAL A 90 -22.18 7.90 12.45
C VAL A 90 -21.67 6.46 12.60
N LEU A 91 -22.21 5.54 11.81
CA LEU A 91 -21.81 4.13 11.86
C LEU A 91 -20.37 3.94 11.36
N MET A 92 -19.98 4.63 10.28
CA MET A 92 -18.59 4.60 9.78
C MET A 92 -17.61 5.18 10.82
N LYS A 93 -17.97 6.27 11.52
CA LYS A 93 -17.16 6.83 12.61
C LYS A 93 -16.96 5.82 13.75
N LYS A 94 -18.02 5.08 14.13
CA LYS A 94 -17.90 3.98 15.12
C LYS A 94 -16.94 2.90 14.63
N GLY A 95 -17.06 2.49 13.35
CA GLY A 95 -16.12 1.54 12.72
C GLY A 95 -14.67 2.00 12.76
N LEU A 96 -14.41 3.29 12.52
CA LEU A 96 -13.07 3.89 12.66
C LEU A 96 -12.52 3.77 14.09
N VAL A 97 -13.33 4.08 15.10
CA VAL A 97 -12.90 3.97 16.51
C VAL A 97 -12.57 2.51 16.85
N VAL A 98 -13.44 1.57 16.48
CA VAL A 98 -13.21 0.14 16.73
C VAL A 98 -11.93 -0.35 16.04
N LEU A 99 -11.74 -0.02 14.75
CA LEU A 99 -10.53 -0.41 14.02
C LEU A 99 -9.28 0.27 14.60
N SER A 100 -9.35 1.50 15.06
CA SER A 100 -8.21 2.16 15.72
C SER A 100 -7.81 1.44 17.00
N LEU A 101 -8.78 1.00 17.81
CA LEU A 101 -8.52 0.22 19.01
C LEU A 101 -7.91 -1.15 18.69
N ILE A 102 -8.46 -1.86 17.69
CA ILE A 102 -7.92 -3.14 17.22
C ILE A 102 -6.48 -2.95 16.70
N SER A 103 -6.25 -1.93 15.88
CA SER A 103 -4.92 -1.63 15.34
C SER A 103 -3.92 -1.32 16.45
N SER A 104 -4.31 -0.54 17.46
CA SER A 104 -3.46 -0.23 18.62
C SER A 104 -3.15 -1.50 19.41
N PHE A 105 -4.14 -2.35 19.67
CA PHE A 105 -3.94 -3.61 20.39
C PHE A 105 -3.00 -4.55 19.63
N LEU A 106 -3.19 -4.74 18.32
CA LEU A 106 -2.32 -5.58 17.50
C LEU A 106 -0.89 -5.02 17.44
N THR A 107 -0.75 -3.70 17.35
CA THR A 107 0.56 -3.03 17.38
C THR A 107 1.30 -3.29 18.68
N LEU A 108 0.64 -3.11 19.82
CA LEU A 108 1.25 -3.37 21.13
C LEU A 108 1.63 -4.85 21.29
N THR A 109 0.74 -5.76 20.88
CA THR A 109 1.00 -7.20 20.88
C THR A 109 2.23 -7.54 20.03
N LEU A 110 2.33 -6.97 18.82
CA LEU A 110 3.47 -7.16 17.92
C LEU A 110 4.78 -6.68 18.54
N ILE A 111 4.78 -5.48 19.13
CA ILE A 111 5.94 -4.89 19.76
C ILE A 111 6.44 -5.75 20.93
N ILE A 112 5.53 -6.23 21.78
CA ILE A 112 5.87 -7.09 22.92
C ILE A 112 6.42 -8.44 22.43
N LEU A 113 5.85 -9.03 21.40
CA LEU A 113 6.34 -10.28 20.82
C LEU A 113 7.71 -10.15 20.16
N ALA A 114 7.98 -9.02 19.50
CA ALA A 114 9.24 -8.79 18.80
C ALA A 114 10.39 -8.38 19.74
N PHE A 115 10.12 -7.53 20.72
CA PHE A 115 11.19 -6.86 21.50
C PHE A 115 11.11 -7.10 23.01
N GLY A 116 10.03 -7.71 23.52
CA GLY A 116 9.76 -7.73 24.97
C GLY A 116 9.39 -6.34 25.50
N LEU A 117 9.32 -6.21 26.84
CA LEU A 117 8.87 -4.95 27.48
C LEU A 117 10.00 -3.95 27.74
N ASN A 118 11.25 -4.40 27.87
CA ASN A 118 12.37 -3.59 28.32
C ASN A 118 13.33 -3.15 27.21
N SER A 119 12.88 -3.14 25.95
CA SER A 119 13.70 -2.75 24.81
C SER A 119 13.49 -1.28 24.44
N PHE A 120 14.57 -0.57 24.07
CA PHE A 120 14.51 0.77 23.50
C PHE A 120 13.65 0.80 22.20
N TYR A 121 13.63 -0.29 21.45
CA TYR A 121 12.82 -0.41 20.22
C TYR A 121 11.31 -0.35 20.46
N VAL A 122 10.85 -0.64 21.69
CA VAL A 122 9.44 -0.48 22.08
C VAL A 122 8.95 0.95 21.83
N LEU A 123 9.73 1.96 22.22
CA LEU A 123 9.38 3.37 22.00
C LEU A 123 9.35 3.74 20.53
N ILE A 124 10.34 3.29 19.75
CA ILE A 124 10.43 3.56 18.32
C ILE A 124 9.23 2.96 17.58
N PHE A 125 8.94 1.68 17.82
CA PHE A 125 7.85 0.99 17.12
C PHE A 125 6.47 1.41 17.64
N ALA A 126 6.34 1.81 18.90
CA ALA A 126 5.11 2.43 19.38
C ALA A 126 4.85 3.79 18.69
N ALA A 127 5.89 4.62 18.51
CA ALA A 127 5.79 5.86 17.76
C ALA A 127 5.45 5.60 16.27
N LEU A 128 6.10 4.64 15.61
CA LEU A 128 5.81 4.26 14.23
C LEU A 128 4.37 3.73 14.07
N GLY A 129 3.90 2.89 14.99
CA GLY A 129 2.53 2.38 15.01
C GLY A 129 1.51 3.50 15.22
N GLY A 130 1.78 4.42 16.18
CA GLY A 130 0.97 5.62 16.37
C GLY A 130 0.92 6.52 15.12
N LEU A 131 2.07 6.73 14.46
CA LEU A 131 2.16 7.45 13.20
C LEU A 131 1.40 6.75 12.07
N ALA A 132 1.43 5.41 12.01
CA ALA A 132 0.69 4.65 11.01
C ALA A 132 -0.84 4.83 11.18
N ILE A 133 -1.35 4.71 12.41
CA ILE A 133 -2.77 4.95 12.73
C ILE A 133 -3.15 6.41 12.44
N PHE A 134 -2.34 7.35 12.89
CA PHE A 134 -2.54 8.78 12.65
C PHE A 134 -2.57 9.08 11.15
N SER A 135 -1.61 8.55 10.39
CA SER A 135 -1.52 8.75 8.94
C SER A 135 -2.70 8.14 8.20
N ALA A 136 -3.14 6.93 8.59
CA ALA A 136 -4.31 6.29 8.01
C ALA A 136 -5.57 7.15 8.15
N ILE A 137 -5.76 7.79 9.31
CA ILE A 137 -6.91 8.65 9.59
C ILE A 137 -6.74 10.02 8.92
N LYS A 138 -5.59 10.66 9.11
CA LYS A 138 -5.31 12.04 8.68
C LYS A 138 -5.06 12.18 7.18
N TYR A 139 -5.05 11.07 6.43
CA TYR A 139 -5.00 11.14 4.97
C TYR A 139 -6.17 11.94 4.40
N THR A 140 -7.39 11.71 4.91
CA THR A 140 -8.62 12.38 4.41
C THR A 140 -9.45 13.06 5.50
N VAL A 141 -9.31 12.68 6.79
CA VAL A 141 -10.16 13.15 7.88
C VAL A 141 -9.64 14.43 8.51
N GLY A 142 -10.53 15.43 8.64
CA GLY A 142 -10.27 16.69 9.32
C GLY A 142 -9.79 17.81 8.40
N LYS A 143 -9.55 19.00 8.97
CA LYS A 143 -9.19 20.23 8.21
C LYS A 143 -7.80 20.12 7.55
N PHE A 144 -6.84 19.48 8.21
CA PHE A 144 -5.45 19.30 7.74
C PHE A 144 -5.21 17.86 7.29
N ALA A 145 -6.05 17.35 6.39
CA ALA A 145 -5.88 16.03 5.79
C ALA A 145 -4.76 16.09 4.75
N TYR A 146 -3.61 15.45 5.02
CA TYR A 146 -2.41 15.60 4.20
C TYR A 146 -2.55 15.08 2.76
N GLY A 147 -3.50 14.17 2.50
CA GLY A 147 -3.85 13.72 1.15
C GLY A 147 -4.42 14.84 0.27
N TYR A 148 -4.91 15.93 0.89
CA TYR A 148 -5.38 17.13 0.20
C TYR A 148 -4.26 18.15 -0.09
N PHE A 149 -3.04 17.88 0.37
CA PHE A 149 -1.87 18.77 0.19
C PHE A 149 -0.74 18.13 -0.63
N GLY A 150 -1.02 17.06 -1.38
CA GLY A 150 -0.05 16.43 -2.26
C GLY A 150 0.98 15.53 -1.56
N LEU A 151 0.86 15.31 -0.25
CA LEU A 151 1.80 14.50 0.52
C LEU A 151 1.51 12.99 0.45
N GLY A 152 0.45 12.57 -0.23
CA GLY A 152 0.04 11.17 -0.30
C GLY A 152 1.13 10.26 -0.83
N ASP A 153 1.83 10.67 -1.89
CA ASP A 153 2.88 9.89 -2.54
C ASP A 153 4.04 9.60 -1.57
N LEU A 154 4.47 10.62 -0.79
CA LEU A 154 5.52 10.45 0.20
C LEU A 154 5.14 9.43 1.29
N PHE A 155 3.94 9.56 1.84
CA PHE A 155 3.47 8.64 2.88
C PHE A 155 3.29 7.21 2.36
N VAL A 156 2.77 7.05 1.14
CA VAL A 156 2.65 5.73 0.49
C VAL A 156 4.04 5.13 0.26
N PHE A 157 5.01 5.89 -0.24
CA PHE A 157 6.38 5.42 -0.42
C PHE A 157 6.99 4.91 0.88
N ILE A 158 6.87 5.70 1.96
CA ILE A 158 7.44 5.36 3.27
C ILE A 158 6.75 4.12 3.86
N PHE A 159 5.41 4.11 3.94
CA PHE A 159 4.69 3.05 4.65
C PHE A 159 4.58 1.76 3.85
N PHE A 160 4.33 1.80 2.54
CA PHE A 160 4.22 0.59 1.71
C PHE A 160 5.56 0.09 1.18
N GLY A 161 6.58 0.94 1.11
CA GLY A 161 7.94 0.58 0.73
C GLY A 161 8.82 0.33 1.96
N LEU A 162 9.37 1.41 2.51
CA LEU A 162 10.44 1.33 3.51
C LEU A 162 10.00 0.63 4.80
N ILE A 163 8.92 1.09 5.44
CA ILE A 163 8.48 0.54 6.72
C ILE A 163 7.93 -0.88 6.55
N SER A 164 7.18 -1.16 5.49
CA SER A 164 6.60 -2.48 5.28
C SER A 164 7.66 -3.56 5.04
N VAL A 165 8.76 -3.26 4.34
CA VAL A 165 9.83 -4.24 4.05
C VAL A 165 10.90 -4.24 5.14
N LEU A 166 11.56 -3.10 5.36
CA LEU A 166 12.65 -3.01 6.33
C LEU A 166 12.15 -3.15 7.76
N GLY A 167 11.03 -2.49 8.09
CA GLY A 167 10.44 -2.56 9.42
C GLY A 167 9.93 -3.95 9.75
N SER A 168 9.31 -4.67 8.81
CA SER A 168 8.85 -6.04 9.07
C SER A 168 10.01 -7.02 9.25
N ASN A 169 11.11 -6.86 8.52
CA ASN A 169 12.30 -7.67 8.75
C ASN A 169 12.92 -7.38 10.12
N PHE A 170 13.04 -6.11 10.48
CA PHE A 170 13.60 -5.68 11.76
C PHE A 170 12.90 -6.25 13.00
N LEU A 171 11.60 -6.60 12.88
CA LEU A 171 10.84 -7.23 13.97
C LEU A 171 11.37 -8.61 14.40
N PHE A 172 12.20 -9.28 13.57
CA PHE A 172 12.66 -10.63 13.85
C PHE A 172 13.98 -10.69 14.65
N ASP A 173 14.90 -9.77 14.36
CA ASP A 173 16.24 -9.80 14.99
C ASP A 173 16.79 -8.44 15.39
N SER A 174 16.02 -7.38 15.21
CA SER A 174 16.42 -5.99 15.51
C SER A 174 17.63 -5.50 14.70
N VAL A 175 17.85 -6.08 13.51
CA VAL A 175 18.91 -5.68 12.58
C VAL A 175 18.30 -4.99 11.36
N LEU A 176 18.86 -3.86 10.96
CA LEU A 176 18.46 -3.16 9.74
C LEU A 176 19.23 -3.72 8.54
N GLU A 177 18.54 -4.52 7.73
CA GLU A 177 19.14 -5.19 6.57
C GLU A 177 19.14 -4.31 5.32
N PHE A 178 20.28 -3.72 4.99
CA PHE A 178 20.44 -2.85 3.83
C PHE A 178 20.23 -3.56 2.48
N LYS A 179 20.40 -4.88 2.42
CA LYS A 179 20.09 -5.68 1.22
C LYS A 179 18.62 -5.58 0.83
N LEU A 180 17.73 -5.30 1.79
CA LEU A 180 16.32 -5.09 1.55
C LEU A 180 15.96 -3.67 1.10
N LEU A 181 16.93 -2.74 1.03
CA LEU A 181 16.66 -1.36 0.63
C LEU A 181 16.16 -1.28 -0.83
N SER A 182 16.81 -2.01 -1.75
CA SER A 182 16.39 -2.04 -3.16
C SER A 182 14.94 -2.56 -3.33
N PRO A 183 14.55 -3.74 -2.84
CA PRO A 183 13.16 -4.21 -2.96
C PRO A 183 12.16 -3.33 -2.19
N SER A 184 12.56 -2.66 -1.10
CA SER A 184 11.68 -1.72 -0.40
C SER A 184 11.39 -0.46 -1.23
N ILE A 185 12.41 0.09 -1.91
CA ILE A 185 12.23 1.22 -2.83
C ILE A 185 11.36 0.81 -4.01
N VAL A 186 11.60 -0.35 -4.62
CA VAL A 186 10.77 -0.89 -5.72
C VAL A 186 9.31 -0.94 -5.31
N LEU A 187 9.01 -1.56 -4.18
CA LEU A 187 7.63 -1.71 -3.72
C LEU A 187 6.98 -0.36 -3.37
N GLY A 188 7.75 0.56 -2.78
CA GLY A 188 7.33 1.94 -2.53
C GLY A 188 6.96 2.68 -3.81
N LEU A 189 7.81 2.64 -4.84
CA LEU A 189 7.58 3.28 -6.13
C LEU A 189 6.37 2.70 -6.87
N LEU A 190 6.22 1.36 -6.89
CA LEU A 190 5.06 0.72 -7.50
C LEU A 190 3.76 1.08 -6.76
N SER A 191 3.80 1.18 -5.41
CA SER A 191 2.66 1.62 -4.60
C SER A 191 2.29 3.08 -4.87
N VAL A 192 3.27 3.96 -5.01
CA VAL A 192 3.07 5.35 -5.46
C VAL A 192 2.48 5.38 -6.86
N GLY A 193 2.95 4.51 -7.76
CA GLY A 193 2.39 4.37 -9.11
C GLY A 193 0.89 4.00 -9.08
N VAL A 194 0.49 3.09 -8.19
CA VAL A 194 -0.93 2.74 -7.96
C VAL A 194 -1.73 3.95 -7.46
N LEU A 195 -1.18 4.71 -6.50
CA LEU A 195 -1.80 5.94 -6.01
C LEU A 195 -1.91 7.00 -7.11
N ASN A 196 -0.86 7.20 -7.90
CA ASN A 196 -0.86 8.17 -8.99
C ASN A 196 -1.92 7.84 -10.05
N LEU A 197 -2.10 6.56 -10.43
CA LEU A 197 -3.19 6.14 -11.33
C LEU A 197 -4.57 6.43 -10.76
N ASN A 198 -4.76 6.22 -9.45
CA ASN A 198 -5.99 6.59 -8.76
C ASN A 198 -6.25 8.10 -8.83
N ASN A 199 -5.22 8.91 -8.59
CA ASN A 199 -5.29 10.36 -8.61
C ASN A 199 -5.49 10.91 -10.05
N MET A 200 -4.85 10.31 -11.06
CA MET A 200 -5.08 10.66 -12.47
C MET A 200 -6.49 10.34 -12.93
N ARG A 201 -7.10 9.23 -12.43
CA ARG A 201 -8.50 8.90 -12.72
C ARG A 201 -9.45 9.95 -12.17
N ASP A 202 -9.18 10.42 -10.98
CA ASP A 202 -10.08 11.31 -10.22
C ASP A 202 -9.67 12.80 -10.33
N ILE A 203 -8.71 13.17 -11.23
CA ILE A 203 -8.01 14.47 -11.29
C ILE A 203 -8.98 15.66 -11.37
N GLN A 204 -10.03 15.57 -12.20
CA GLN A 204 -11.01 16.64 -12.38
C GLN A 204 -11.84 16.81 -11.10
N ASN A 205 -12.39 15.73 -10.56
CA ASN A 205 -13.18 15.73 -9.35
C ASN A 205 -12.36 16.20 -8.12
N ASP A 206 -11.11 15.73 -8.00
CA ASP A 206 -10.20 16.15 -6.92
C ASP A 206 -9.92 17.66 -6.99
N ALA A 207 -9.71 18.22 -8.20
CA ALA A 207 -9.49 19.66 -8.39
C ALA A 207 -10.75 20.48 -8.03
N GLU A 208 -11.94 20.07 -8.47
CA GLU A 208 -13.22 20.72 -8.17
C GLU A 208 -13.51 20.73 -6.66
N CYS A 209 -13.11 19.68 -5.94
CA CYS A 209 -13.26 19.58 -4.49
C CYS A 209 -12.10 20.20 -3.68
N GLY A 210 -11.16 20.88 -4.33
CA GLY A 210 -10.02 21.51 -3.67
C GLY A 210 -8.97 20.55 -3.13
N LYS A 211 -8.98 19.27 -3.58
CA LYS A 211 -7.99 18.25 -3.20
C LYS A 211 -6.78 18.35 -4.13
N LYS A 212 -5.71 18.95 -3.64
CA LYS A 212 -4.46 19.20 -4.39
C LYS A 212 -3.55 17.98 -4.34
N THR A 213 -3.96 16.85 -4.97
CA THR A 213 -3.07 15.71 -5.17
C THR A 213 -1.91 16.07 -6.10
N LEU A 214 -0.83 15.26 -6.09
CA LEU A 214 0.30 15.51 -6.98
C LEU A 214 -0.15 15.48 -8.46
N ALA A 215 -1.09 14.61 -8.83
CA ALA A 215 -1.66 14.58 -10.18
C ALA A 215 -2.42 15.87 -10.53
N VAL A 216 -3.16 16.45 -9.59
CA VAL A 216 -3.85 17.74 -9.80
C VAL A 216 -2.85 18.88 -9.98
N VAL A 217 -1.78 18.91 -9.15
CA VAL A 217 -0.73 19.96 -9.23
C VAL A 217 0.04 19.87 -10.55
N LEU A 218 0.38 18.68 -10.99
CA LEU A 218 1.14 18.44 -12.23
C LEU A 218 0.28 18.60 -13.48
N GLY A 219 -1.01 18.33 -13.39
CA GLY A 219 -1.89 18.16 -14.54
C GLY A 219 -1.66 16.82 -15.26
N THR A 220 -2.60 16.42 -16.12
CA THR A 220 -2.67 15.07 -16.70
C THR A 220 -1.38 14.66 -17.43
N GLN A 221 -0.78 15.53 -18.23
CA GLN A 221 0.39 15.18 -19.06
C GLN A 221 1.63 14.94 -18.19
N LYS A 222 1.93 15.85 -17.26
CA LYS A 222 3.08 15.70 -16.36
C LYS A 222 2.87 14.58 -15.36
N ALA A 223 1.62 14.30 -14.94
CA ALA A 223 1.31 13.16 -14.08
C ALA A 223 1.57 11.81 -14.79
N LYS A 224 1.36 11.71 -16.10
CA LYS A 224 1.75 10.55 -16.92
C LYS A 224 3.29 10.42 -17.02
N LEU A 225 4.01 11.52 -17.21
CA LEU A 225 5.48 11.51 -17.24
C LEU A 225 6.05 11.11 -15.88
N TYR A 226 5.46 11.61 -14.80
CA TYR A 226 5.80 11.19 -13.44
C TYR A 226 5.57 9.70 -13.23
N HIS A 227 4.42 9.17 -13.68
CA HIS A 227 4.13 7.73 -13.63
C HIS A 227 5.17 6.92 -14.39
N LEU A 228 5.52 7.34 -15.59
CA LEU A 228 6.55 6.70 -16.40
C LEU A 228 7.92 6.72 -15.67
N PHE A 229 8.30 7.85 -15.09
CA PHE A 229 9.57 8.00 -14.36
C PHE A 229 9.66 7.04 -13.17
N ILE A 230 8.66 7.03 -12.26
CA ILE A 230 8.70 6.18 -11.05
C ILE A 230 8.64 4.69 -11.40
N THR A 231 7.85 4.30 -12.41
CA THR A 231 7.76 2.88 -12.83
C THR A 231 9.02 2.44 -13.58
N SER A 232 9.64 3.30 -14.39
CA SER A 232 10.94 3.01 -15.03
C SER A 232 12.06 2.87 -13.99
N PHE A 233 12.08 3.73 -12.98
CA PHE A 233 13.07 3.64 -11.92
C PHE A 233 12.87 2.37 -11.07
N ALA A 234 11.62 1.99 -10.77
CA ALA A 234 11.33 0.71 -10.14
C ALA A 234 11.83 -0.47 -10.98
N LEU A 235 11.60 -0.44 -12.31
CA LEU A 235 12.07 -1.49 -13.22
C LEU A 235 13.60 -1.61 -13.23
N LEU A 236 14.33 -0.49 -13.28
CA LEU A 236 15.80 -0.49 -13.21
C LEU A 236 16.29 -1.12 -11.91
N LEU A 237 15.65 -0.80 -10.77
CA LEU A 237 15.98 -1.40 -9.48
C LEU A 237 15.64 -2.90 -9.42
N ILE A 238 14.55 -3.34 -10.05
CA ILE A 238 14.23 -4.77 -10.17
C ILE A 238 15.34 -5.51 -10.91
N CYS A 239 15.75 -4.98 -12.08
CA CYS A 239 16.83 -5.59 -12.89
C CYS A 239 18.16 -5.61 -12.13
N HIS A 240 18.50 -4.51 -11.44
CA HIS A 240 19.72 -4.44 -10.62
C HIS A 240 19.69 -5.45 -9.47
N PHE A 241 18.60 -5.51 -8.72
CA PHE A 241 18.44 -6.44 -7.61
C PHE A 241 18.46 -7.90 -8.07
N GLN A 242 17.84 -8.20 -9.22
CA GLN A 242 17.91 -9.53 -9.84
C GLN A 242 19.34 -9.94 -10.21
N TYR A 243 20.13 -8.98 -10.70
CA TYR A 243 21.55 -9.19 -10.99
C TYR A 243 22.35 -9.45 -9.70
N GLU A 244 22.17 -8.63 -8.64
CA GLU A 244 22.85 -8.79 -7.35
C GLU A 244 22.56 -10.14 -6.68
N LEU A 245 21.33 -10.62 -6.75
CA LEU A 245 20.95 -11.89 -6.15
C LEU A 245 21.54 -13.10 -6.87
N ASN A 246 22.08 -12.93 -8.09
CA ASN A 246 22.62 -13.98 -8.93
C ASN A 246 21.70 -15.23 -8.95
N ILE A 247 20.42 -14.99 -9.26
CA ILE A 247 19.37 -16.02 -9.15
C ILE A 247 19.70 -17.17 -10.10
N SER A 248 20.13 -18.30 -9.54
CA SER A 248 20.54 -19.48 -10.28
C SER A 248 19.34 -20.30 -10.83
N SER A 249 18.14 -20.12 -10.25
CA SER A 249 16.93 -20.78 -10.76
C SER A 249 16.47 -20.16 -12.08
N ASN A 250 16.56 -20.93 -13.16
CA ASN A 250 16.12 -20.48 -14.49
C ASN A 250 14.63 -20.13 -14.52
N SER A 251 13.78 -20.86 -13.80
CA SER A 251 12.34 -20.62 -13.74
C SER A 251 11.99 -19.35 -12.98
N LEU A 252 12.61 -19.09 -11.84
CA LEU A 252 12.37 -17.85 -11.08
C LEU A 252 12.82 -16.60 -11.86
N ASN A 253 14.00 -16.67 -12.49
CA ASN A 253 14.48 -15.65 -13.42
C ASN A 253 13.48 -15.40 -14.56
N PHE A 254 12.98 -16.46 -15.17
CA PHE A 254 11.98 -16.36 -16.22
C PHE A 254 10.72 -15.61 -15.78
N PHE A 255 10.16 -15.93 -14.59
CA PHE A 255 9.00 -15.24 -14.08
C PHE A 255 9.27 -13.78 -13.70
N LEU A 256 10.46 -13.46 -13.19
CA LEU A 256 10.87 -12.07 -12.94
C LEU A 256 10.99 -11.27 -14.23
N ILE A 257 11.55 -11.87 -15.29
CA ILE A 257 11.61 -11.25 -16.62
C ILE A 257 10.20 -11.01 -17.17
N ILE A 258 9.29 -11.98 -17.06
CA ILE A 258 7.89 -11.82 -17.50
C ILE A 258 7.23 -10.66 -16.73
N ASN A 259 7.41 -10.59 -15.40
CA ASN A 259 6.87 -9.49 -14.61
C ASN A 259 7.43 -8.13 -15.05
N SER A 260 8.73 -8.06 -15.36
CA SER A 260 9.41 -6.85 -15.86
C SER A 260 8.90 -6.44 -17.25
N LEU A 261 8.73 -7.39 -18.17
CA LEU A 261 8.13 -7.14 -19.49
C LEU A 261 6.66 -6.66 -19.36
N GLY A 262 5.92 -7.24 -18.42
CA GLY A 262 4.57 -6.79 -18.07
C GLY A 262 4.54 -5.34 -17.59
N LEU A 263 5.51 -4.90 -16.78
CA LEU A 263 5.67 -3.50 -16.37
C LEU A 263 5.98 -2.58 -17.54
N VAL A 264 6.86 -2.98 -18.48
CA VAL A 264 7.13 -2.21 -19.71
C VAL A 264 5.84 -2.04 -20.52
N PHE A 265 5.08 -3.13 -20.72
CA PHE A 265 3.80 -3.08 -21.42
C PHE A 265 2.79 -2.17 -20.70
N HIS A 266 2.73 -2.24 -19.38
CA HIS A 266 1.92 -1.36 -18.54
C HIS A 266 2.26 0.12 -18.77
N MET A 267 3.55 0.49 -18.73
CA MET A 267 4.00 1.87 -18.97
C MET A 267 3.55 2.40 -20.33
N VAL A 268 3.74 1.60 -21.40
CA VAL A 268 3.32 1.97 -22.77
C VAL A 268 1.79 2.17 -22.85
N LYS A 269 1.02 1.29 -22.20
CA LYS A 269 -0.44 1.40 -22.20
C LYS A 269 -0.95 2.60 -21.40
N VAL A 270 -0.40 2.85 -20.20
CA VAL A 270 -0.79 4.01 -19.40
C VAL A 270 -0.49 5.32 -20.09
N HIS A 271 0.66 5.41 -20.79
CA HIS A 271 0.99 6.62 -21.55
C HIS A 271 -0.05 6.94 -22.65
N LYS A 272 -0.63 5.92 -23.27
CA LYS A 272 -1.63 6.04 -24.36
C LYS A 272 -3.08 6.25 -23.87
N VAL A 273 -3.34 6.19 -22.56
CA VAL A 273 -4.69 6.39 -22.01
C VAL A 273 -5.19 7.79 -22.33
N SER A 274 -6.39 7.89 -22.88
CA SER A 274 -7.08 9.16 -23.21
C SER A 274 -8.25 9.44 -22.25
N SER A 275 -8.90 8.40 -21.75
CA SER A 275 -10.07 8.52 -20.87
C SER A 275 -9.68 8.25 -19.40
N PRO A 276 -10.01 9.16 -18.45
CA PRO A 276 -9.69 8.97 -17.02
C PRO A 276 -10.20 7.65 -16.44
N LYS A 277 -11.36 7.17 -16.89
CA LYS A 277 -11.97 5.91 -16.42
C LYS A 277 -11.09 4.67 -16.68
N GLU A 278 -10.28 4.70 -17.71
CA GLU A 278 -9.40 3.59 -18.07
C GLU A 278 -8.29 3.35 -17.06
N TYR A 279 -7.88 4.37 -16.29
CA TYR A 279 -6.85 4.21 -15.25
C TYR A 279 -7.23 3.19 -14.18
N ASP A 280 -8.54 2.94 -13.91
CA ASP A 280 -8.96 1.91 -12.93
C ASP A 280 -8.50 0.50 -13.30
N LYS A 281 -8.44 0.18 -14.59
CA LYS A 281 -7.90 -1.09 -15.11
C LYS A 281 -6.39 -1.18 -14.84
N TYR A 282 -5.65 -0.14 -15.18
CA TYR A 282 -4.19 -0.14 -15.05
C TYR A 282 -3.72 -0.07 -13.60
N LEU A 283 -4.48 0.58 -12.72
CA LEU A 283 -4.26 0.54 -11.29
C LEU A 283 -4.25 -0.90 -10.74
N LYS A 284 -5.23 -1.72 -11.15
CA LYS A 284 -5.30 -3.13 -10.75
C LYS A 284 -4.12 -3.94 -11.28
N VAL A 285 -3.75 -3.70 -12.54
CA VAL A 285 -2.60 -4.37 -13.18
C VAL A 285 -1.31 -4.04 -12.46
N LEU A 286 -1.05 -2.76 -12.15
CA LEU A 286 0.17 -2.36 -11.43
C LEU A 286 0.23 -2.92 -10.02
N ALA A 287 -0.90 -2.93 -9.29
CA ALA A 287 -0.97 -3.55 -7.96
C ALA A 287 -0.67 -5.06 -8.03
N LEU A 288 -1.11 -5.75 -9.09
CA LEU A 288 -0.78 -7.16 -9.33
C LEU A 288 0.72 -7.34 -9.60
N HIS A 289 1.35 -6.49 -10.44
CA HIS A 289 2.80 -6.55 -10.67
C HIS A 289 3.61 -6.35 -9.39
N ALA A 290 3.21 -5.41 -8.53
CA ALA A 290 3.86 -5.18 -7.24
C ALA A 290 3.71 -6.40 -6.31
N PHE A 291 2.54 -7.02 -6.26
CA PHE A 291 2.32 -8.24 -5.47
C PHE A 291 3.09 -9.43 -6.03
N LEU A 292 3.09 -9.65 -7.36
CA LEU A 292 3.87 -10.71 -8.00
C LEU A 292 5.37 -10.53 -7.76
N PHE A 293 5.90 -9.31 -7.86
CA PHE A 293 7.28 -9.03 -7.49
C PHE A 293 7.57 -9.48 -6.06
N SER A 294 6.71 -9.12 -5.09
CA SER A 294 6.92 -9.52 -3.70
C SER A 294 6.86 -11.03 -3.50
N VAL A 295 5.96 -11.74 -4.17
CA VAL A 295 5.86 -13.20 -4.11
C VAL A 295 7.12 -13.85 -4.70
N LEU A 296 7.57 -13.41 -5.88
CA LEU A 296 8.75 -13.97 -6.54
C LEU A 296 10.02 -13.79 -5.71
N ILE A 297 10.22 -12.61 -5.12
CA ILE A 297 11.35 -12.36 -4.22
C ILE A 297 11.23 -13.20 -2.94
N SER A 298 10.02 -13.37 -2.41
CA SER A 298 9.80 -14.21 -1.24
C SER A 298 10.10 -15.69 -1.52
N LEU A 299 9.74 -16.21 -2.70
CA LEU A 299 10.08 -17.57 -3.12
C LEU A 299 11.59 -17.77 -3.21
N TYR A 300 12.33 -16.77 -3.70
CA TYR A 300 13.80 -16.80 -3.69
C TYR A 300 14.35 -16.95 -2.27
N PHE A 301 13.88 -16.11 -1.33
CA PHE A 301 14.35 -16.16 0.06
C PHE A 301 13.91 -17.44 0.79
N PHE A 302 12.78 -18.01 0.46
CA PHE A 302 12.37 -19.33 0.97
C PHE A 302 13.17 -20.50 0.37
N LYS A 303 14.10 -20.23 -0.58
CA LYS A 303 14.85 -21.27 -1.32
C LYS A 303 13.94 -22.28 -2.02
N ILE A 304 12.73 -21.85 -2.40
CA ILE A 304 11.82 -22.68 -3.16
C ILE A 304 12.28 -22.64 -4.62
N VAL A 305 12.79 -23.79 -5.08
CA VAL A 305 13.11 -23.99 -6.49
C VAL A 305 11.81 -24.32 -7.21
N ILE A 306 11.38 -23.40 -8.09
CA ILE A 306 10.24 -23.61 -8.97
C ILE A 306 10.72 -24.19 -10.29
#